data_1580e8d0774c4ca71626edda29959df3
#
_entry.id   1580e8d0774c4ca71626edda29959df3
#
_cell.length_a   1.000
_cell.length_b   1.000
_cell.length_c   1.000
_cell.angle_alpha   90.00
_cell.angle_beta   90.00
_cell.angle_gamma   90.00
#
_symmetry.space_group_name_H-M   'P 1'
#
loop_
_entity.id
_entity.type
_entity.pdbx_description
1 polymer ?
#
loop_
_entity_poly.entity_id
_entity_poly.type
_entity_poly.pdbx_seq_one_letter_code
_entity_poly.pdbx_strand_id
1 'polypeptide(L)'
;IEKAIEVLKRVATEKTLPIDGLVITYDNIEYGKSLGMTGHHPKHSLAFKFYDDIYPTELLDVEFTMGKTGVLTPTAIFKPVEIDGTVVERASLHNISIMKELGITHKGQIVNVYKANQVIPQIESVEDDVIEITDNNMIIPVETCPICGADTKIIQENDSKVLICTNDNCKGKLLGKLSHFCSKNAINIEGMSEATLQFLIDKGWIKSFKDIYKLDYHRENWKEYDGFGDKSVDKLLD
;
A
#
# COMPACT_ATOMS: atom_id res chain seq x y z
N ILE A 1 -1.36 29.89 -20.21
CA ILE A 1 -1.00 28.60 -19.60
C ILE A 1 -1.90 27.50 -20.17
N GLU A 2 -3.25 27.59 -20.10
CA GLU A 2 -4.20 26.57 -20.55
C GLU A 2 -3.93 26.08 -21.98
N LYS A 3 -3.82 27.02 -22.95
CA LYS A 3 -3.50 26.66 -24.33
C LYS A 3 -2.17 25.89 -24.49
N ALA A 4 -1.18 26.21 -23.66
CA ALA A 4 0.11 25.50 -23.69
C ALA A 4 -0.05 24.06 -23.16
N ILE A 5 -0.84 23.89 -22.12
CA ILE A 5 -1.17 22.58 -21.55
C ILE A 5 -1.86 21.70 -22.61
N GLU A 6 -2.89 22.22 -23.28
CA GLU A 6 -3.60 21.50 -24.34
C GLU A 6 -2.69 21.11 -25.50
N VAL A 7 -1.82 22.02 -25.96
CA VAL A 7 -0.86 21.74 -27.02
C VAL A 7 0.11 20.64 -26.62
N LEU A 8 0.68 20.72 -25.39
CA LEU A 8 1.62 19.72 -24.93
C LEU A 8 0.98 18.35 -24.72
N LYS A 9 -0.26 18.30 -24.20
CA LYS A 9 -1.03 17.06 -24.09
C LYS A 9 -1.27 16.43 -25.46
N ARG A 10 -1.69 17.22 -26.45
CA ARG A 10 -1.89 16.75 -27.81
C ARG A 10 -0.60 16.21 -28.44
N VAL A 11 0.51 16.95 -28.32
CA VAL A 11 1.81 16.52 -28.87
C VAL A 11 2.28 15.23 -28.21
N ALA A 12 2.07 15.07 -26.91
CA ALA A 12 2.41 13.83 -26.22
C ALA A 12 1.60 12.65 -26.73
N THR A 13 0.28 12.84 -26.93
CA THR A 13 -0.61 11.83 -27.51
C THR A 13 -0.20 11.45 -28.93
N GLU A 14 0.05 12.43 -29.79
CA GLU A 14 0.49 12.21 -31.18
C GLU A 14 1.82 11.45 -31.28
N LYS A 15 2.71 11.66 -30.31
CA LYS A 15 4.01 10.99 -30.23
C LYS A 15 4.03 9.73 -29.36
N THR A 16 2.87 9.32 -28.86
CA THR A 16 2.75 8.15 -27.94
C THR A 16 3.69 8.24 -26.73
N LEU A 17 3.89 9.46 -26.20
CA LEU A 17 4.69 9.68 -25.01
C LEU A 17 3.79 9.53 -23.77
N PRO A 18 4.08 8.59 -22.85
CA PRO A 18 3.34 8.48 -21.59
C PRO A 18 3.70 9.66 -20.69
N ILE A 19 2.73 10.51 -20.39
CA ILE A 19 2.87 11.63 -19.45
C ILE A 19 1.69 11.64 -18.48
N ASP A 20 1.99 11.81 -17.18
CA ASP A 20 0.99 11.90 -16.10
C ASP A 20 0.68 13.35 -15.70
N GLY A 21 1.39 14.30 -16.28
CA GLY A 21 1.24 15.73 -16.00
C GLY A 21 2.33 16.58 -16.62
N LEU A 22 2.36 17.83 -16.21
CA LEU A 22 3.35 18.83 -16.62
C LEU A 22 3.94 19.51 -15.40
N VAL A 23 5.16 20.01 -15.54
CA VAL A 23 5.78 20.86 -14.51
C VAL A 23 5.89 22.29 -15.07
N ILE A 24 5.24 23.22 -14.40
CA ILE A 24 5.27 24.63 -14.72
C ILE A 24 6.37 25.27 -13.86
N THR A 25 7.34 25.93 -14.49
CA THR A 25 8.46 26.60 -13.79
C THR A 25 8.58 28.04 -14.26
N TYR A 26 9.24 28.87 -13.44
CA TYR A 26 9.65 30.20 -13.89
C TYR A 26 10.73 30.08 -14.97
N ASP A 27 10.64 30.91 -16.01
CA ASP A 27 11.61 30.98 -17.10
C ASP A 27 12.96 31.55 -16.62
N ASN A 28 12.93 32.54 -15.72
CA ASN A 28 14.14 33.07 -15.12
C ASN A 28 14.66 32.12 -14.02
N ILE A 29 15.77 31.43 -14.32
CA ILE A 29 16.36 30.40 -13.44
C ILE A 29 16.89 31.03 -12.14
N GLU A 30 17.50 32.19 -12.18
CA GLU A 30 18.09 32.87 -11.00
C GLU A 30 16.98 33.32 -10.05
N TYR A 31 15.92 33.93 -10.59
CA TYR A 31 14.74 34.28 -9.81
C TYR A 31 14.08 33.00 -9.21
N GLY A 32 13.93 31.97 -10.00
CA GLY A 32 13.41 30.69 -9.52
C GLY A 32 14.21 30.17 -8.32
N LYS A 33 15.52 30.09 -8.43
CA LYS A 33 16.40 29.64 -7.33
C LYS A 33 16.31 30.55 -6.10
N SER A 34 16.11 31.86 -6.27
CA SER A 34 15.98 32.80 -5.14
C SER A 34 14.76 32.54 -4.26
N LEU A 35 13.72 31.90 -4.79
CA LEU A 35 12.51 31.52 -4.04
C LEU A 35 12.76 30.38 -3.03
N GLY A 36 13.88 29.65 -3.19
CA GLY A 36 14.28 28.56 -2.30
C GLY A 36 13.46 27.30 -2.49
N MET A 37 13.51 26.43 -1.46
CA MET A 37 12.86 25.12 -1.45
C MET A 37 11.92 24.99 -0.25
N THR A 38 10.93 24.12 -0.36
CA THR A 38 10.26 23.49 0.77
C THR A 38 11.17 22.36 1.31
N GLY A 39 10.72 21.56 2.28
CA GLY A 39 11.52 20.42 2.75
C GLY A 39 11.96 19.45 1.65
N HIS A 40 11.20 19.35 0.54
CA HIS A 40 11.45 18.36 -0.52
C HIS A 40 11.30 18.88 -1.95
N HIS A 41 10.70 20.07 -2.16
CA HIS A 41 10.36 20.56 -3.49
C HIS A 41 10.78 22.02 -3.71
N PRO A 42 11.20 22.40 -4.94
CA PRO A 42 11.51 23.78 -5.28
C PRO A 42 10.23 24.64 -5.28
N LYS A 43 10.28 25.83 -4.69
CA LYS A 43 9.13 26.75 -4.65
C LYS A 43 8.82 27.41 -6.02
N HIS A 44 9.72 27.30 -6.96
CA HIS A 44 9.58 27.86 -8.29
C HIS A 44 8.92 26.91 -9.30
N SER A 45 8.53 25.73 -8.88
CA SER A 45 7.92 24.71 -9.74
C SER A 45 6.56 24.30 -9.20
N LEU A 46 5.60 24.16 -10.09
CA LEU A 46 4.27 23.67 -9.80
C LEU A 46 3.95 22.48 -10.70
N ALA A 47 3.63 21.34 -10.10
CA ALA A 47 3.15 20.18 -10.84
C ALA A 47 1.68 20.36 -11.19
N PHE A 48 1.36 20.20 -12.47
CA PHE A 48 -0.01 20.13 -12.98
C PHE A 48 -0.28 18.71 -13.42
N LYS A 49 -1.12 18.00 -12.67
CA LYS A 49 -1.52 16.62 -12.96
C LYS A 49 -2.72 16.63 -13.91
N PHE A 50 -2.75 15.69 -14.85
CA PHE A 50 -3.95 15.44 -15.63
C PHE A 50 -4.97 14.69 -14.76
N TYR A 51 -6.25 14.81 -15.11
CA TYR A 51 -7.27 13.95 -14.53
C TYR A 51 -7.07 12.54 -15.10
N ASP A 52 -7.04 11.58 -14.23
CA ASP A 52 -7.01 10.17 -14.59
C ASP A 52 -8.42 9.73 -15.04
N ASP A 53 -8.49 8.81 -15.99
CA ASP A 53 -9.76 8.23 -16.40
C ASP A 53 -10.32 7.37 -15.26
N ILE A 54 -11.62 7.42 -15.07
CA ILE A 54 -12.34 6.76 -13.98
C ILE A 54 -13.08 5.56 -14.56
N TYR A 55 -12.99 4.43 -13.89
CA TYR A 55 -13.56 3.17 -14.30
C TYR A 55 -14.51 2.62 -13.22
N PRO A 56 -15.83 2.53 -13.50
CA PRO A 56 -16.77 1.95 -12.55
C PRO A 56 -16.62 0.43 -12.47
N THR A 57 -16.66 -0.12 -11.25
CA THR A 57 -16.62 -1.56 -11.01
C THR A 57 -17.35 -1.91 -9.71
N GLU A 58 -17.80 -3.16 -9.57
CA GLU A 58 -18.54 -3.62 -8.40
C GLU A 58 -17.61 -4.03 -7.26
N LEU A 59 -17.85 -3.49 -6.07
CA LEU A 59 -17.17 -3.86 -4.84
C LEU A 59 -17.61 -5.25 -4.38
N LEU A 60 -16.68 -6.17 -4.27
CA LEU A 60 -16.92 -7.54 -3.85
C LEU A 60 -16.74 -7.75 -2.35
N ASP A 61 -15.71 -7.12 -1.76
CA ASP A 61 -15.38 -7.23 -0.34
C ASP A 61 -14.41 -6.14 0.12
N VAL A 62 -14.17 -6.07 1.43
CA VAL A 62 -13.05 -5.32 2.01
C VAL A 62 -12.24 -6.26 2.91
N GLU A 63 -10.99 -6.47 2.56
CA GLU A 63 -10.04 -7.20 3.38
C GLU A 63 -9.26 -6.26 4.31
N PHE A 64 -8.93 -6.76 5.51
CA PHE A 64 -8.11 -6.02 6.47
C PHE A 64 -6.73 -6.67 6.59
N THR A 65 -5.71 -6.01 6.05
CA THR A 65 -4.33 -6.51 6.04
C THR A 65 -3.48 -5.81 7.10
N MET A 66 -2.63 -6.57 7.78
CA MET A 66 -1.81 -6.02 8.86
C MET A 66 -0.54 -5.37 8.34
N GLY A 67 -0.34 -4.11 8.69
CA GLY A 67 0.91 -3.38 8.49
C GLY A 67 1.93 -3.61 9.62
N LYS A 68 3.13 -3.08 9.43
CA LYS A 68 4.29 -3.23 10.36
C LYS A 68 4.04 -2.71 11.79
N THR A 69 3.09 -1.82 11.98
CA THR A 69 2.76 -1.23 13.29
C THR A 69 1.65 -1.99 14.02
N GLY A 70 1.03 -2.98 13.37
CA GLY A 70 -0.15 -3.69 13.88
C GLY A 70 -1.46 -3.02 13.50
N VAL A 71 -1.41 -1.98 12.66
CA VAL A 71 -2.56 -1.38 12.02
C VAL A 71 -3.11 -2.33 10.96
N LEU A 72 -4.41 -2.54 10.98
CA LEU A 72 -5.16 -3.29 9.99
C LEU A 72 -5.69 -2.31 8.95
N THR A 73 -5.09 -2.33 7.77
CA THR A 73 -5.44 -1.43 6.65
C THR A 73 -6.55 -2.07 5.82
N PRO A 74 -7.69 -1.38 5.62
CA PRO A 74 -8.73 -1.86 4.72
C PRO A 74 -8.27 -1.76 3.27
N THR A 75 -8.54 -2.82 2.50
CA THR A 75 -8.27 -2.92 1.07
C THR A 75 -9.54 -3.36 0.37
N ALA A 76 -10.05 -2.53 -0.53
CA ALA A 76 -11.20 -2.88 -1.35
C ALA A 76 -10.83 -3.96 -2.37
N ILE A 77 -11.69 -4.96 -2.50
CA ILE A 77 -11.66 -6.01 -3.53
C ILE A 77 -12.84 -5.77 -4.44
N PHE A 78 -12.61 -5.64 -5.72
CA PHE A 78 -13.66 -5.36 -6.70
C PHE A 78 -13.52 -6.24 -7.94
N LYS A 79 -14.55 -6.27 -8.79
CA LYS A 79 -14.47 -7.01 -10.04
C LYS A 79 -13.31 -6.48 -10.88
N PRO A 80 -12.51 -7.39 -11.49
CA PRO A 80 -11.36 -6.98 -12.29
C PRO A 80 -11.74 -5.95 -13.36
N VAL A 81 -10.99 -4.88 -13.44
CA VAL A 81 -11.15 -3.82 -14.45
C VAL A 81 -9.81 -3.54 -15.10
N GLU A 82 -9.81 -3.37 -16.43
CA GLU A 82 -8.61 -3.04 -17.19
C GLU A 82 -8.40 -1.52 -17.20
N ILE A 83 -7.27 -1.08 -16.70
CA ILE A 83 -6.86 0.34 -16.67
C ILE A 83 -5.45 0.43 -17.23
N ASP A 84 -5.29 1.21 -18.32
CA ASP A 84 -3.99 1.41 -18.99
C ASP A 84 -3.23 0.10 -19.28
N GLY A 85 -3.94 -0.88 -19.85
CA GLY A 85 -3.36 -2.16 -20.27
C GLY A 85 -2.98 -3.09 -19.12
N THR A 86 -3.39 -2.81 -17.90
CA THR A 86 -3.23 -3.71 -16.76
C THR A 86 -4.55 -3.95 -16.05
N VAL A 87 -4.79 -5.20 -15.63
CA VAL A 87 -5.96 -5.57 -14.85
C VAL A 87 -5.73 -5.26 -13.39
N VAL A 88 -6.64 -4.52 -12.77
CA VAL A 88 -6.64 -4.22 -11.35
C VAL A 88 -7.92 -4.75 -10.69
N GLU A 89 -7.81 -5.22 -9.46
CA GLU A 89 -8.91 -5.81 -8.69
C GLU A 89 -8.87 -5.44 -7.21
N ARG A 90 -7.90 -4.61 -6.82
CA ARG A 90 -7.64 -4.22 -5.43
C ARG A 90 -7.19 -2.76 -5.35
N ALA A 91 -7.70 -2.04 -4.35
CA ALA A 91 -7.24 -0.69 -4.02
C ALA A 91 -7.20 -0.48 -2.50
N SER A 92 -6.16 0.20 -2.02
CA SER A 92 -6.08 0.55 -0.61
C SER A 92 -7.13 1.60 -0.24
N LEU A 93 -7.82 1.38 0.89
CA LEU A 93 -8.69 2.38 1.51
C LEU A 93 -7.97 3.13 2.65
N HIS A 94 -6.67 2.97 2.76
CA HIS A 94 -5.74 3.63 3.68
C HIS A 94 -6.08 3.41 5.17
N ASN A 95 -7.26 3.82 5.64
CA ASN A 95 -7.69 3.69 7.02
C ASN A 95 -9.24 3.76 7.15
N ILE A 96 -9.73 3.59 8.37
CA ILE A 96 -11.19 3.59 8.65
C ILE A 96 -11.85 4.94 8.35
N SER A 97 -11.14 6.06 8.55
CA SER A 97 -11.69 7.39 8.24
C SER A 97 -11.96 7.52 6.74
N ILE A 98 -10.96 7.25 5.90
CA ILE A 98 -11.07 7.35 4.44
C ILE A 98 -12.10 6.35 3.90
N MET A 99 -12.11 5.11 4.41
CA MET A 99 -13.14 4.13 4.03
C MET A 99 -14.56 4.67 4.27
N LYS A 100 -14.79 5.37 5.40
CA LYS A 100 -16.08 5.99 5.73
C LYS A 100 -16.37 7.23 4.90
N GLU A 101 -15.37 8.09 4.68
CA GLU A 101 -15.48 9.29 3.85
C GLU A 101 -15.86 8.96 2.40
N LEU A 102 -15.31 7.88 1.86
CA LEU A 102 -15.66 7.35 0.54
C LEU A 102 -17.08 6.73 0.51
N GLY A 103 -17.72 6.49 1.65
CA GLY A 103 -19.04 5.88 1.68
C GLY A 103 -19.04 4.37 1.44
N ILE A 104 -17.93 3.67 1.67
CA ILE A 104 -17.85 2.22 1.56
C ILE A 104 -18.62 1.59 2.73
N THR A 105 -19.74 0.95 2.45
CA THR A 105 -20.67 0.41 3.45
C THR A 105 -21.09 -1.03 3.23
N HIS A 106 -21.17 -1.51 1.98
CA HIS A 106 -21.65 -2.84 1.69
C HIS A 106 -21.08 -3.40 0.37
N LYS A 107 -21.14 -4.72 0.22
CA LYS A 107 -20.78 -5.43 -1.01
C LYS A 107 -21.85 -5.16 -2.09
N GLY A 108 -21.41 -5.08 -3.32
CA GLY A 108 -22.24 -4.77 -4.47
C GLY A 108 -22.29 -3.28 -4.85
N GLN A 109 -21.76 -2.37 -4.02
CA GLN A 109 -21.63 -0.95 -4.40
C GLN A 109 -20.81 -0.80 -5.68
N ILE A 110 -21.16 0.17 -6.50
CA ILE A 110 -20.31 0.56 -7.64
C ILE A 110 -19.28 1.58 -7.16
N VAL A 111 -18.02 1.22 -7.30
CA VAL A 111 -16.87 2.06 -6.95
C VAL A 111 -16.19 2.55 -8.21
N ASN A 112 -15.80 3.81 -8.21
CA ASN A 112 -15.09 4.46 -9.29
C ASN A 112 -13.59 4.39 -9.03
N VAL A 113 -12.88 3.60 -9.84
CA VAL A 113 -11.45 3.29 -9.67
C VAL A 113 -10.63 4.05 -10.70
N TYR A 114 -9.46 4.55 -10.29
CA TYR A 114 -8.45 5.15 -11.16
C TYR A 114 -7.04 4.72 -10.74
N LYS A 115 -6.04 5.01 -11.55
CA LYS A 115 -4.63 4.80 -11.18
C LYS A 115 -3.94 6.11 -10.87
N ALA A 116 -3.69 6.39 -9.61
CA ALA A 116 -2.86 7.52 -9.23
C ALA A 116 -1.44 7.35 -9.79
N ASN A 117 -0.94 8.39 -10.46
CA ASN A 117 0.36 8.37 -11.15
C ASN A 117 0.51 7.22 -12.17
N GLN A 118 -0.58 6.75 -12.79
CA GLN A 118 -0.64 5.63 -13.74
C GLN A 118 -0.16 4.27 -13.17
N VAL A 119 0.02 4.16 -11.87
CA VAL A 119 0.58 2.97 -11.22
C VAL A 119 -0.29 2.42 -10.10
N ILE A 120 -0.77 3.27 -9.20
CA ILE A 120 -1.39 2.85 -7.93
C ILE A 120 -2.93 2.93 -8.02
N PRO A 121 -3.65 1.79 -8.00
CA PRO A 121 -5.12 1.80 -7.98
C PRO A 121 -5.65 2.48 -6.72
N GLN A 122 -6.62 3.37 -6.92
CA GLN A 122 -7.34 4.06 -5.85
C GLN A 122 -8.83 4.13 -6.18
N ILE A 123 -9.65 4.28 -5.14
CA ILE A 123 -11.07 4.57 -5.28
C ILE A 123 -11.25 6.08 -5.13
N GLU A 124 -11.87 6.71 -6.11
CA GLU A 124 -12.19 8.13 -6.09
C GLU A 124 -13.52 8.39 -5.38
N SER A 125 -14.52 7.58 -5.69
CA SER A 125 -15.89 7.76 -5.20
C SER A 125 -16.68 6.46 -5.26
N VAL A 126 -17.83 6.46 -4.63
CA VAL A 126 -18.85 5.42 -4.71
C VAL A 126 -20.08 6.03 -5.39
N GLU A 127 -20.71 5.31 -6.29
CA GLU A 127 -21.98 5.73 -6.88
C GLU A 127 -23.14 5.52 -5.91
N ASP A 128 -24.12 6.40 -5.94
CA ASP A 128 -25.37 6.19 -5.22
C ASP A 128 -26.06 4.95 -5.77
N ASP A 129 -26.37 4.02 -4.89
CA ASP A 129 -27.06 2.79 -5.25
C ASP A 129 -28.39 2.64 -4.47
N VAL A 130 -29.20 1.72 -4.95
CA VAL A 130 -30.50 1.36 -4.36
C VAL A 130 -30.45 -0.03 -3.69
N ILE A 131 -29.25 -0.57 -3.46
CA ILE A 131 -29.06 -1.88 -2.85
C ILE A 131 -29.43 -1.79 -1.37
N GLU A 132 -30.33 -2.65 -0.93
CA GLU A 132 -30.69 -2.75 0.48
C GLU A 132 -29.51 -3.31 1.28
N ILE A 133 -29.09 -2.56 2.31
CA ILE A 133 -28.03 -3.00 3.23
C ILE A 133 -28.59 -4.00 4.20
N THR A 134 -28.02 -5.18 4.23
CA THR A 134 -28.37 -6.29 5.11
C THR A 134 -27.13 -6.78 5.86
N ASP A 135 -27.34 -7.58 6.92
CA ASP A 135 -26.20 -8.17 7.66
C ASP A 135 -25.28 -9.03 6.78
N ASN A 136 -25.79 -9.54 5.65
CA ASN A 136 -25.01 -10.40 4.74
C ASN A 136 -24.10 -9.62 3.80
N ASN A 137 -24.43 -8.38 3.47
CA ASN A 137 -23.65 -7.56 2.54
C ASN A 137 -22.94 -6.37 3.21
N MET A 138 -23.28 -6.05 4.45
CA MET A 138 -22.65 -4.94 5.20
C MET A 138 -21.16 -5.18 5.39
N ILE A 139 -20.36 -4.15 5.17
CA ILE A 139 -18.92 -4.14 5.42
C ILE A 139 -18.65 -3.43 6.74
N ILE A 140 -18.19 -4.19 7.71
CA ILE A 140 -17.81 -3.67 9.03
C ILE A 140 -16.33 -3.97 9.30
N PRO A 141 -15.63 -3.12 10.07
CA PRO A 141 -14.28 -3.44 10.53
C PRO A 141 -14.27 -4.76 11.30
N VAL A 142 -13.30 -5.61 11.02
CA VAL A 142 -13.19 -6.91 11.68
C VAL A 142 -13.00 -6.76 13.19
N GLU A 143 -13.74 -7.53 13.98
CA GLU A 143 -13.66 -7.51 15.44
C GLU A 143 -12.47 -8.30 15.98
N THR A 144 -11.97 -9.23 15.20
CA THR A 144 -10.81 -10.07 15.57
C THR A 144 -9.69 -9.95 14.54
N CYS A 145 -8.47 -9.99 15.03
CA CYS A 145 -7.27 -9.94 14.19
C CYS A 145 -7.17 -11.19 13.30
N PRO A 146 -7.09 -11.05 11.97
CA PRO A 146 -7.02 -12.19 11.06
C PRO A 146 -5.76 -13.04 11.22
N ILE A 147 -4.73 -12.55 11.93
CA ILE A 147 -3.46 -13.25 12.10
C ILE A 147 -3.38 -14.00 13.43
N CYS A 148 -3.85 -13.41 14.53
CA CYS A 148 -3.69 -14.01 15.86
C CYS A 148 -5.00 -14.26 16.61
N GLY A 149 -6.16 -13.88 16.05
CA GLY A 149 -7.48 -14.08 16.65
C GLY A 149 -7.78 -13.19 17.87
N ALA A 150 -6.87 -12.31 18.27
CA ALA A 150 -7.12 -11.36 19.38
C ALA A 150 -8.05 -10.24 18.92
N ASP A 151 -8.68 -9.56 19.87
CA ASP A 151 -9.57 -8.44 19.57
C ASP A 151 -8.88 -7.33 18.81
N THR A 152 -9.66 -6.62 18.00
CA THR A 152 -9.24 -5.39 17.33
C THR A 152 -9.86 -4.19 18.01
N LYS A 153 -9.29 -3.01 17.79
CA LYS A 153 -9.80 -1.75 18.35
C LYS A 153 -9.58 -0.62 17.35
N ILE A 154 -10.59 0.22 17.19
CA ILE A 154 -10.45 1.49 16.48
C ILE A 154 -9.88 2.53 17.44
N ILE A 155 -8.77 3.16 17.04
CA ILE A 155 -8.14 4.25 17.78
C ILE A 155 -8.01 5.49 16.90
N GLN A 156 -7.90 6.66 17.55
CA GLN A 156 -7.53 7.90 16.88
C GLN A 156 -6.01 7.96 16.75
N GLU A 157 -5.52 8.13 15.54
CA GLU A 157 -4.11 8.36 15.25
C GLU A 157 -3.99 9.61 14.37
N ASN A 158 -3.48 10.69 14.96
CA ASN A 158 -3.55 12.03 14.38
C ASN A 158 -4.98 12.39 13.98
N ASP A 159 -5.22 12.79 12.72
CA ASP A 159 -6.52 13.19 12.20
C ASP A 159 -7.36 12.01 11.67
N SER A 160 -6.88 10.78 11.78
CA SER A 160 -7.51 9.59 11.20
C SER A 160 -7.84 8.53 12.25
N LYS A 161 -8.89 7.74 11.98
CA LYS A 161 -9.21 6.53 12.74
C LYS A 161 -8.58 5.32 12.06
N VAL A 162 -7.85 4.53 12.84
CA VAL A 162 -7.20 3.29 12.39
C VAL A 162 -7.69 2.10 13.21
N LEU A 163 -7.73 0.92 12.58
CA LEU A 163 -8.04 -0.34 13.25
C LEU A 163 -6.73 -0.99 13.67
N ILE A 164 -6.59 -1.40 14.92
CA ILE A 164 -5.39 -2.06 15.43
C ILE A 164 -5.70 -3.41 16.07
N CYS A 165 -4.75 -4.34 15.97
CA CYS A 165 -4.75 -5.54 16.79
C CYS A 165 -4.31 -5.19 18.22
N THR A 166 -5.04 -5.67 19.24
CA THR A 166 -4.73 -5.37 20.65
C THR A 166 -3.63 -6.24 21.23
N ASN A 167 -3.29 -7.36 20.59
CA ASN A 167 -2.23 -8.26 21.05
C ASN A 167 -0.85 -7.73 20.69
N ASP A 168 -0.03 -7.37 21.69
CA ASP A 168 1.33 -6.87 21.48
C ASP A 168 2.30 -7.94 20.96
N ASN A 169 1.99 -9.23 21.23
CA ASN A 169 2.76 -10.37 20.77
C ASN A 169 2.21 -10.98 19.48
N CYS A 170 1.41 -10.24 18.71
CA CYS A 170 0.90 -10.70 17.43
C CYS A 170 2.05 -10.98 16.44
N LYS A 171 2.05 -12.18 15.84
CA LYS A 171 3.06 -12.56 14.83
C LYS A 171 3.10 -11.59 13.65
N GLY A 172 1.97 -11.02 13.24
CA GLY A 172 1.93 -10.03 12.17
C GLY A 172 2.63 -8.73 12.54
N LYS A 173 2.51 -8.27 13.79
CA LYS A 173 3.30 -7.13 14.30
C LYS A 173 4.79 -7.42 14.31
N LEU A 174 5.18 -8.62 14.72
CA LEU A 174 6.58 -9.04 14.72
C LEU A 174 7.12 -9.08 13.29
N LEU A 175 6.40 -9.72 12.36
CA LEU A 175 6.76 -9.78 10.95
C LEU A 175 6.97 -8.40 10.35
N GLY A 176 6.01 -7.49 10.53
CA GLY A 176 6.10 -6.14 9.98
C GLY A 176 7.28 -5.34 10.54
N LYS A 177 7.56 -5.46 11.84
CA LYS A 177 8.72 -4.82 12.48
C LYS A 177 10.04 -5.39 11.94
N LEU A 178 10.12 -6.71 11.77
CA LEU A 178 11.31 -7.39 11.24
C LEU A 178 11.53 -7.08 9.76
N SER A 179 10.46 -7.06 8.95
CA SER A 179 10.53 -6.67 7.53
C SER A 179 11.10 -5.26 7.37
N HIS A 180 10.64 -4.33 8.21
CA HIS A 180 11.20 -2.97 8.20
C HIS A 180 12.66 -2.95 8.65
N PHE A 181 13.00 -3.67 9.72
CA PHE A 181 14.36 -3.76 10.25
C PHE A 181 15.35 -4.32 9.23
N CYS A 182 14.97 -5.36 8.48
CA CYS A 182 15.80 -5.98 7.44
C CYS A 182 15.80 -5.19 6.12
N SER A 183 14.93 -4.20 5.95
CA SER A 183 14.77 -3.45 4.70
C SER A 183 15.96 -2.54 4.36
N LYS A 184 16.03 -2.10 3.11
CA LYS A 184 17.04 -1.13 2.61
C LYS A 184 17.08 0.18 3.39
N ASN A 185 15.95 0.56 4.01
CA ASN A 185 15.82 1.80 4.78
C ASN A 185 16.30 1.66 6.24
N ALA A 186 16.73 0.47 6.65
CA ALA A 186 17.25 0.21 7.99
C ALA A 186 18.59 -0.55 7.92
N ILE A 187 18.67 -1.84 8.31
CA ILE A 187 19.95 -2.58 8.36
C ILE A 187 20.33 -3.15 6.98
N ASN A 188 19.38 -3.27 6.05
CA ASN A 188 19.58 -3.78 4.70
C ASN A 188 20.17 -5.20 4.68
N ILE A 189 19.47 -6.17 5.25
CA ILE A 189 19.86 -7.57 5.17
C ILE A 189 19.37 -8.13 3.82
N GLU A 190 20.30 -8.34 2.89
CA GLU A 190 19.97 -8.80 1.55
C GLU A 190 19.41 -10.22 1.58
N GLY A 191 18.32 -10.46 0.84
CA GLY A 191 17.65 -11.78 0.79
C GLY A 191 16.69 -12.08 1.94
N MET A 192 16.65 -11.26 3.00
CA MET A 192 15.70 -11.41 4.10
C MET A 192 14.34 -10.83 3.72
N SER A 193 13.64 -11.52 2.83
CA SER A 193 12.31 -11.13 2.36
C SER A 193 11.24 -11.33 3.44
N GLU A 194 10.07 -10.71 3.26
CA GLU A 194 8.93 -10.92 4.15
C GLU A 194 8.51 -12.39 4.21
N ALA A 195 8.53 -13.10 3.07
CA ALA A 195 8.26 -14.54 3.02
C ALA A 195 9.28 -15.36 3.82
N THR A 196 10.58 -15.00 3.73
CA THR A 196 11.64 -15.63 4.52
C THR A 196 11.42 -15.40 6.00
N LEU A 197 11.13 -14.16 6.41
CA LEU A 197 10.85 -13.82 7.80
C LEU A 197 9.61 -14.52 8.34
N GLN A 198 8.54 -14.61 7.55
CA GLN A 198 7.33 -15.33 7.92
C GLN A 198 7.64 -16.82 8.20
N PHE A 199 8.39 -17.47 7.28
CA PHE A 199 8.85 -18.83 7.48
C PHE A 199 9.62 -19.02 8.79
N LEU A 200 10.58 -18.15 9.08
CA LEU A 200 11.41 -18.22 10.29
C LEU A 200 10.61 -18.01 11.59
N ILE A 201 9.61 -17.11 11.54
CA ILE A 201 8.67 -16.88 12.64
C ILE A 201 7.78 -18.12 12.86
N ASP A 202 7.28 -18.73 11.81
CA ASP A 202 6.41 -19.90 11.89
C ASP A 202 7.14 -21.14 12.40
N LYS A 203 8.43 -21.28 12.07
CA LYS A 203 9.32 -22.29 12.66
C LYS A 203 9.67 -21.99 14.11
N GLY A 204 9.36 -20.80 14.62
CA GLY A 204 9.70 -20.37 15.98
C GLY A 204 11.19 -20.07 16.17
N TRP A 205 11.95 -19.91 15.08
CA TRP A 205 13.37 -19.57 15.10
C TRP A 205 13.60 -18.09 15.37
N ILE A 206 12.65 -17.24 14.97
CA ILE A 206 12.65 -15.80 15.29
C ILE A 206 11.43 -15.47 16.17
N LYS A 207 11.67 -14.92 17.34
CA LYS A 207 10.66 -14.38 18.27
C LYS A 207 10.96 -12.92 18.62
N SER A 208 12.17 -12.45 18.33
CA SER A 208 12.64 -11.09 18.59
C SER A 208 13.72 -10.69 17.59
N PHE A 209 14.07 -9.40 17.54
CA PHE A 209 15.17 -8.88 16.70
C PHE A 209 16.51 -9.57 16.96
N LYS A 210 16.78 -9.95 18.21
CA LYS A 210 18.04 -10.62 18.60
C LYS A 210 18.21 -11.99 17.97
N ASP A 211 17.13 -12.64 17.61
CA ASP A 211 17.16 -14.00 17.07
C ASP A 211 17.65 -14.02 15.63
N ILE A 212 17.55 -12.90 14.90
CA ILE A 212 18.14 -12.76 13.55
C ILE A 212 19.64 -13.07 13.60
N TYR A 213 20.34 -12.56 14.61
CA TYR A 213 21.80 -12.77 14.78
C TYR A 213 22.17 -14.16 15.31
N LYS A 214 21.18 -15.02 15.51
CA LYS A 214 21.38 -16.39 16.00
C LYS A 214 20.91 -17.44 14.98
N LEU A 215 20.51 -17.03 13.80
CA LEU A 215 19.99 -17.91 12.75
C LEU A 215 21.01 -18.95 12.29
N ASP A 216 22.30 -18.68 12.47
CA ASP A 216 23.36 -19.65 12.19
C ASP A 216 23.20 -20.98 12.95
N TYR A 217 22.60 -20.98 14.13
CA TYR A 217 22.26 -22.22 14.86
C TYR A 217 21.25 -23.11 14.13
N HIS A 218 20.52 -22.57 13.17
CA HIS A 218 19.54 -23.30 12.38
C HIS A 218 20.01 -23.61 10.94
N ARG A 219 21.27 -23.28 10.60
CA ARG A 219 21.83 -23.38 9.26
C ARG A 219 21.51 -24.70 8.55
N GLU A 220 21.86 -25.81 9.18
CA GLU A 220 21.68 -27.14 8.57
C GLU A 220 20.20 -27.51 8.43
N ASN A 221 19.40 -27.26 9.47
CA ASN A 221 17.95 -27.52 9.42
C ASN A 221 17.25 -26.63 8.39
N TRP A 222 17.75 -25.42 8.16
CA TRP A 222 17.16 -24.49 7.21
C TRP A 222 17.33 -24.96 5.77
N LYS A 223 18.49 -25.55 5.45
CA LYS A 223 18.81 -26.12 4.11
C LYS A 223 17.92 -27.28 3.70
N GLU A 224 17.28 -27.96 4.66
CA GLU A 224 16.38 -29.09 4.41
C GLU A 224 15.00 -28.67 3.86
N TYR A 225 14.66 -27.36 3.91
CA TYR A 225 13.37 -26.87 3.48
C TYR A 225 13.36 -26.43 2.01
N ASP A 226 12.27 -26.78 1.33
CA ASP A 226 12.06 -26.36 -0.07
C ASP A 226 12.17 -24.84 -0.21
N GLY A 227 12.88 -24.38 -1.23
CA GLY A 227 13.15 -22.97 -1.48
C GLY A 227 14.40 -22.42 -0.77
N PHE A 228 15.04 -23.20 0.12
CA PHE A 228 16.25 -22.81 0.85
C PHE A 228 17.39 -23.82 0.60
N GLY A 229 18.08 -23.67 -0.52
CA GLY A 229 19.28 -24.48 -0.79
C GLY A 229 20.54 -23.91 -0.10
N ASP A 230 21.63 -24.69 -0.06
CA ASP A 230 22.91 -24.34 0.55
C ASP A 230 23.34 -22.91 0.24
N LYS A 231 23.39 -22.55 -1.06
CA LYS A 231 23.85 -21.22 -1.50
C LYS A 231 22.98 -20.08 -1.01
N SER A 232 21.65 -20.28 -0.88
CA SER A 232 20.75 -19.23 -0.44
C SER A 232 20.82 -19.01 1.06
N VAL A 233 20.92 -20.10 1.84
CA VAL A 233 21.05 -20.02 3.30
C VAL A 233 22.42 -19.46 3.68
N ASP A 234 23.50 -19.93 3.06
CA ASP A 234 24.84 -19.43 3.31
C ASP A 234 24.93 -17.93 3.00
N LYS A 235 24.37 -17.47 1.87
CA LYS A 235 24.31 -16.02 1.53
C LYS A 235 23.51 -15.17 2.53
N LEU A 236 22.52 -15.76 3.18
CA LEU A 236 21.70 -15.05 4.19
C LEU A 236 22.40 -14.95 5.54
N LEU A 237 23.33 -15.88 5.84
CA LEU A 237 23.99 -16.00 7.15
C LEU A 237 25.42 -15.42 7.14
N ASP A 238 26.06 -15.25 5.99
CA ASP A 238 27.36 -14.62 5.80
C ASP A 238 27.26 -13.09 5.76
#